data_794b2b97b51e2e6637e4b0c5ae0c5080
#
_entry.id   794b2b97b51e2e6637e4b0c5ae0c5080
#
_cell.length_a   1.000
_cell.length_b   1.000
_cell.length_c   1.000
_cell.angle_alpha   90.00
_cell.angle_beta   90.00
_cell.angle_gamma   90.00
#
_symmetry.space_group_name_H-M   'P 1'
#
loop_
_entity.id
_entity.type
_entity.pdbx_description
1 polymer ?
#
loop_
_entity_poly.entity_id
_entity_poly.type
_entity_poly.pdbx_seq_one_letter_code
_entity_poly.pdbx_strand_id
1 'polypeptide(L)' 'MKRQYELLALDKENVPVRIATITENSKPRAKAVGQRLAKALGQRFHDIKLIKE' A
#
# COMPACT_ATOMS: atom_id res chain seq x y z
N MET A 1 -13.94 11.16 6.20
CA MET A 1 -13.48 10.22 7.23
C MET A 1 -12.30 9.41 6.70
N LYS A 2 -11.21 9.33 7.46
CA LYS A 2 -10.03 8.62 7.01
C LYS A 2 -10.14 7.12 7.25
N ARG A 3 -9.57 6.35 6.34
CA ARG A 3 -9.56 4.90 6.40
C ARG A 3 -8.13 4.40 6.42
N GLN A 4 -7.94 3.22 6.98
CA GLN A 4 -6.62 2.60 7.03
C GLN A 4 -6.51 1.55 5.94
N TYR A 5 -5.42 1.62 5.20
CA TYR A 5 -5.12 0.68 4.12
C TYR A 5 -3.77 0.03 4.37
N GLU A 6 -3.64 -1.22 3.95
CA GLU A 6 -2.34 -1.86 3.96
C GLU A 6 -1.72 -1.78 2.57
N LEU A 7 -0.44 -1.44 2.54
CA LEU A 7 0.34 -1.39 1.31
C LEU A 7 1.00 -2.74 1.10
N LEU A 8 0.69 -3.36 -0.02
CA LEU A 8 1.24 -4.66 -0.38
C LEU A 8 2.26 -4.50 -1.49
N ALA A 9 3.40 -5.14 -1.31
CA ALA A 9 4.45 -5.19 -2.32
C ALA A 9 4.81 -6.64 -2.60
N LEU A 10 5.35 -6.91 -3.78
CA LEU A 10 5.79 -8.24 -4.14
C LEU A 10 7.23 -8.47 -3.68
N ASP A 11 7.46 -9.60 -3.02
CA ASP A 11 8.81 -9.98 -2.62
C ASP A 11 9.56 -10.66 -3.79
N LYS A 12 10.72 -11.23 -3.50
CA LYS A 12 11.54 -11.89 -4.53
C LYS A 12 10.84 -13.08 -5.17
N GLU A 13 9.90 -13.69 -4.45
CA GLU A 13 9.17 -14.84 -4.92
C GLU A 13 7.82 -14.48 -5.50
N ASN A 14 7.57 -13.16 -5.72
CA ASN A 14 6.31 -12.63 -6.21
C ASN A 14 5.13 -12.91 -5.28
N VAL A 15 5.41 -12.97 -3.98
CA VAL A 15 4.37 -13.13 -2.95
C VAL A 15 4.03 -11.76 -2.37
N PRO A 16 2.75 -11.37 -2.33
CA PRO A 16 2.37 -10.08 -1.75
C PRO A 16 2.62 -10.07 -0.24
N VAL A 17 3.32 -9.04 0.23
CA VAL A 17 3.59 -8.85 1.66
C VAL A 17 3.25 -7.42 2.05
N ARG A 18 2.75 -7.24 3.27
CA ARG A 18 2.47 -5.90 3.78
C ARG A 18 3.76 -5.24 4.20
N ILE A 19 4.03 -4.06 3.63
CA ILE A 19 5.24 -3.30 3.95
C ILE A 19 4.94 -2.01 4.71
N ALA A 20 3.70 -1.55 4.70
CA ALA A 20 3.34 -0.32 5.41
C ALA A 20 1.83 -0.22 5.57
N THR A 21 1.41 0.69 6.44
CA THR A 21 0.01 1.05 6.62
C THR A 21 -0.16 2.51 6.23
N ILE A 22 -1.21 2.80 5.47
CA ILE A 22 -1.49 4.15 4.96
C ILE A 22 -2.85 4.60 5.44
N THR A 23 -2.94 5.83 5.95
CA THR A 23 -4.21 6.42 6.35
C THR A 23 -4.57 7.51 5.34
N GLU A 24 -5.68 7.29 4.63
CA GLU A 24 -6.15 8.23 3.61
C GLU A 24 -7.68 8.22 3.52
N ASN A 25 -8.23 9.24 2.85
CA ASN A 25 -9.67 9.39 2.74
C ASN A 25 -10.30 8.44 1.73
N SER A 26 -9.54 7.99 0.73
CA SER A 26 -10.08 7.14 -0.31
C SER A 26 -9.01 6.18 -0.84
N LYS A 27 -9.46 5.09 -1.45
CA LYS A 27 -8.55 4.11 -2.01
C LYS A 27 -7.67 4.68 -3.13
N PRO A 28 -8.18 5.51 -4.07
CA PRO A 28 -7.31 6.09 -5.10
C PRO A 28 -6.18 6.93 -4.51
N ARG A 29 -6.45 7.68 -3.45
CA ARG A 29 -5.41 8.45 -2.77
C ARG A 29 -4.41 7.55 -2.08
N ALA A 30 -4.90 6.51 -1.39
CA ALA A 30 -4.03 5.54 -0.74
C ALA A 30 -3.14 4.85 -1.75
N LYS A 31 -3.68 4.52 -2.92
CA LYS A 31 -2.92 3.87 -3.99
C LYS A 31 -1.79 4.77 -4.48
N ALA A 32 -2.07 6.06 -4.69
CA ALA A 32 -1.05 7.01 -5.12
C ALA A 32 0.08 7.14 -4.09
N VAL A 33 -0.29 7.25 -2.82
CA VAL A 33 0.69 7.31 -1.73
C VAL A 33 1.48 6.01 -1.66
N GLY A 34 0.78 4.87 -1.80
CA GLY A 34 1.42 3.55 -1.74
C GLY A 34 2.44 3.35 -2.85
N GLN A 35 2.12 3.79 -4.06
CA GLN A 35 3.06 3.68 -5.18
C GLN A 35 4.32 4.51 -4.94
N ARG A 36 4.19 5.70 -4.40
CA ARG A 36 5.33 6.55 -4.06
C ARG A 36 6.16 5.92 -2.96
N LEU A 37 5.49 5.41 -1.92
CA LEU A 37 6.18 4.81 -0.78
C LEU A 37 6.93 3.56 -1.19
N ALA A 38 6.29 2.68 -1.97
CA ALA A 38 6.94 1.47 -2.45
C ALA A 38 8.19 1.80 -3.26
N LYS A 39 8.09 2.80 -4.14
CA LYS A 39 9.24 3.23 -4.94
C LYS A 39 10.37 3.76 -4.06
N ALA A 40 10.02 4.56 -3.05
CA ALA A 40 11.02 5.12 -2.13
C ALA A 40 11.72 4.01 -1.33
N LEU A 41 11.02 2.92 -1.03
CA LEU A 41 11.57 1.78 -0.29
C LEU A 41 12.25 0.75 -1.19
N GLY A 42 12.24 0.98 -2.51
CA GLY A 42 12.81 0.03 -3.46
C GLY A 42 12.01 -1.26 -3.59
N GLN A 43 10.71 -1.21 -3.28
CA GLN A 43 9.83 -2.36 -3.34
C GLN A 43 8.93 -2.30 -4.57
N ARG A 44 8.44 -3.46 -5.02
CA ARG A 44 7.52 -3.52 -6.16
C ARG A 44 6.09 -3.39 -5.66
N PHE A 45 5.42 -2.32 -6.03
CA PHE A 45 4.03 -2.10 -5.65
C PHE A 45 3.15 -3.24 -6.19
N HIS A 46 2.28 -3.78 -5.34
CA HIS A 46 1.32 -4.79 -5.73
C HIS A 46 -0.11 -4.25 -5.65
N ASP A 47 -0.55 -3.88 -4.46
CA ASP A 47 -1.93 -3.41 -4.26
C ASP A 47 -2.08 -2.68 -2.93
N ILE A 48 -3.26 -2.10 -2.77
CA ILE A 48 -3.70 -1.46 -1.54
C ILE A 48 -4.98 -2.17 -1.10
N LYS A 49 -5.04 -2.58 0.16
CA LYS A 49 -6.23 -3.22 0.73
C LYS A 49 -6.76 -2.41 1.90
N LEU A 50 -8.06 -2.26 1.96
CA LEU A 50 -8.71 -1.63 3.11
C LEU A 50 -8.60 -2.54 4.32
N ILE A 51 -8.05 -2.01 5.42
CA ILE A 51 -7.96 -2.74 6.68
C ILE A 51 -9.17 -2.42 7.55
N LYS A 52 -9.45 -1.12 7.66
CA LYS A 52 -10.46 -0.64 8.60
C LYS A 52 -11.03 0.70 8.14
N GLU A 53 -12.31 0.87 8.33
CA GLU A 53 -12.98 2.14 8.07
C GLU A 53 -13.03 3.03 9.30
#